data_4ae91fb42188bee9bb42d8df05692d30
#
_entry.id   4ae91fb42188bee9bb42d8df05692d30
#
_cell.length_a   1.000
_cell.length_b   1.000
_cell.length_c   1.000
_cell.angle_alpha   90.00
_cell.angle_beta   90.00
_cell.angle_gamma   90.00
#
_symmetry.space_group_name_H-M   'P 1'
#
loop_
_entity.id
_entity.type
_entity.pdbx_description
1 polymer ?
#
loop_
_entity_poly.entity_id
_entity_poly.type
_entity_poly.pdbx_seq_one_letter_code
_entity_poly.pdbx_strand_id
1 'polypeptide(L)'
;MDKLDDYILTVLKKCITPRKLPFLYTILAGRRTGQAVQDAHLFQVQHLFGLMPNLKSRFLEARLIELTDQGMVASTENGYIVQTDIELFFEQDYPNFQGFAFQRQAFDFFAHLRLAVQVLSNKHHQKSYYLPIIRDKKVQGFIKNWLRNKDQTVLANQLYEELFEWIKKLNVAKPAFLIERFSGGDLMGNTTEQIAAKYQVEKWEVYFEVLHEIHRLLAFIKKNPQDWALLESLVPSEITALTSSALQTYTLWQNGADLDTIEQIRNLKISTIQDHFVEIRATYKEASVPYLPDEELIKTINQSNWRLLREIKAAFPDLDYYQIRLAVVSKEGDK
;
A
#
# COMPACT_ATOMS: atom_id res chain seq x y z
N MET A 1 -24.41 2.43 0.32
CA MET A 1 -23.21 2.18 -0.55
C MET A 1 -22.25 1.37 0.28
N ASP A 2 -21.72 0.26 -0.25
CA ASP A 2 -20.73 -0.53 0.47
C ASP A 2 -19.34 0.16 0.46
N LYS A 3 -18.43 -0.27 1.35
CA LYS A 3 -17.12 0.36 1.47
C LYS A 3 -16.20 0.11 0.27
N LEU A 4 -16.45 -0.92 -0.52
CA LEU A 4 -15.71 -1.16 -1.76
C LEU A 4 -16.09 -0.13 -2.82
N ASP A 5 -17.39 0.14 -2.96
CA ASP A 5 -17.88 1.15 -3.90
C ASP A 5 -17.39 2.53 -3.53
N ASP A 6 -17.48 2.89 -2.23
CA ASP A 6 -16.96 4.14 -1.71
C ASP A 6 -15.47 4.31 -2.04
N TYR A 7 -14.66 3.25 -1.88
CA TYR A 7 -13.24 3.26 -2.26
C TYR A 7 -13.03 3.45 -3.78
N ILE A 8 -13.74 2.67 -4.61
CA ILE A 8 -13.62 2.76 -6.08
C ILE A 8 -14.01 4.17 -6.56
N LEU A 9 -15.14 4.67 -6.07
CA LEU A 9 -15.67 5.98 -6.43
C LEU A 9 -14.78 7.12 -5.93
N THR A 10 -14.18 6.98 -4.74
CA THR A 10 -13.22 7.95 -4.20
C THR A 10 -12.01 8.10 -5.11
N VAL A 11 -11.41 6.98 -5.57
CA VAL A 11 -10.29 7.01 -6.51
C VAL A 11 -10.70 7.62 -7.85
N LEU A 12 -11.87 7.26 -8.39
CA LEU A 12 -12.38 7.82 -9.64
C LEU A 12 -12.66 9.32 -9.54
N LYS A 13 -13.24 9.79 -8.44
CA LYS A 13 -13.62 11.20 -8.23
C LYS A 13 -12.39 12.11 -8.20
N LYS A 14 -11.25 11.62 -7.70
CA LYS A 14 -9.96 12.34 -7.75
C LYS A 14 -9.43 12.51 -9.18
N CYS A 15 -9.84 11.64 -10.10
CA CYS A 15 -9.50 11.73 -11.51
C CYS A 15 -10.54 12.60 -12.22
N ILE A 16 -10.25 13.85 -12.51
CA ILE A 16 -11.20 14.82 -13.10
C ILE A 16 -11.72 14.38 -14.49
N THR A 17 -11.00 13.51 -15.18
CA THR A 17 -11.35 13.02 -16.52
C THR A 17 -11.67 11.53 -16.50
N PRO A 18 -12.50 11.04 -17.43
CA PRO A 18 -12.81 9.60 -17.51
C PRO A 18 -11.58 8.71 -17.54
N ARG A 19 -11.61 7.59 -16.83
CA ARG A 19 -10.50 6.64 -16.73
C ARG A 19 -10.92 5.25 -17.20
N LYS A 20 -10.06 4.62 -18.00
CA LYS A 20 -10.28 3.25 -18.47
C LYS A 20 -10.08 2.24 -17.33
N LEU A 21 -10.73 1.08 -17.43
CA LEU A 21 -10.61 -0.02 -16.47
C LEU A 21 -9.14 -0.37 -16.11
N PRO A 22 -8.18 -0.47 -17.06
CA PRO A 22 -6.78 -0.80 -16.71
C PRO A 22 -6.13 0.21 -15.77
N PHE A 23 -6.43 1.51 -15.90
CA PHE A 23 -5.95 2.54 -14.97
C PHE A 23 -6.44 2.26 -13.54
N LEU A 24 -7.76 2.14 -13.36
CA LEU A 24 -8.35 1.85 -12.05
C LEU A 24 -7.78 0.57 -11.46
N TYR A 25 -7.75 -0.49 -12.24
CA TYR A 25 -7.18 -1.76 -11.81
C TYR A 25 -5.74 -1.62 -11.31
N THR A 26 -4.89 -0.87 -12.03
CA THR A 26 -3.49 -0.69 -11.61
C THR A 26 -3.36 0.09 -10.32
N ILE A 27 -4.18 1.13 -10.10
CA ILE A 27 -4.19 1.90 -8.84
C ILE A 27 -4.71 1.05 -7.68
N LEU A 28 -5.89 0.43 -7.83
CA LEU A 28 -6.53 -0.33 -6.74
C LEU A 28 -5.75 -1.59 -6.37
N ALA A 29 -5.17 -2.29 -7.36
CA ALA A 29 -4.35 -3.48 -7.14
C ALA A 29 -2.88 -3.18 -6.82
N GLY A 30 -2.47 -1.92 -6.90
CA GLY A 30 -1.09 -1.50 -6.59
C GLY A 30 -0.06 -2.01 -7.59
N ARG A 31 -0.38 -2.01 -8.90
CA ARG A 31 0.57 -2.39 -9.94
C ARG A 31 1.52 -1.23 -10.21
N ARG A 32 2.78 -1.35 -9.78
CA ARG A 32 3.82 -0.30 -9.92
C ARG A 32 4.36 -0.27 -11.35
N THR A 33 3.59 0.27 -12.28
CA THR A 33 4.10 0.71 -13.58
C THR A 33 4.51 2.17 -13.48
N GLY A 34 5.46 2.63 -14.29
CA GLY A 34 5.90 4.04 -14.26
C GLY A 34 4.72 5.01 -14.41
N GLN A 35 3.73 4.68 -15.26
CA GLN A 35 2.51 5.49 -15.39
C GLN A 35 1.64 5.44 -14.14
N ALA A 36 1.40 4.26 -13.55
CA ALA A 36 0.55 4.15 -12.37
C ALA A 36 1.15 4.88 -11.15
N VAL A 37 2.48 4.83 -10.99
CA VAL A 37 3.21 5.56 -9.96
C VAL A 37 3.06 7.07 -10.15
N GLN A 38 3.32 7.56 -11.35
CA GLN A 38 3.13 8.96 -11.72
C GLN A 38 1.68 9.43 -11.48
N ASP A 39 0.71 8.66 -11.97
CA ASP A 39 -0.71 9.02 -11.90
C ASP A 39 -1.22 9.01 -10.45
N ALA A 40 -0.73 8.08 -9.60
CA ALA A 40 -1.06 8.08 -8.18
C ALA A 40 -0.67 9.39 -7.49
N HIS A 41 0.50 9.95 -7.83
CA HIS A 41 0.96 11.24 -7.29
C HIS A 41 0.24 12.42 -7.93
N LEU A 42 0.06 12.42 -9.26
CA LEU A 42 -0.61 13.49 -9.98
C LEU A 42 -2.06 13.68 -9.52
N PHE A 43 -2.79 12.58 -9.28
CA PHE A 43 -4.18 12.63 -8.78
C PHE A 43 -4.29 12.62 -7.26
N GLN A 44 -3.16 12.64 -6.54
CA GLN A 44 -3.12 12.64 -5.08
C GLN A 44 -3.90 11.43 -4.47
N VAL A 45 -3.74 10.25 -5.09
CA VAL A 45 -4.33 8.98 -4.62
C VAL A 45 -3.28 7.98 -4.12
N GLN A 46 -2.05 8.43 -3.85
CA GLN A 46 -0.96 7.56 -3.36
C GLN A 46 -1.31 6.89 -2.03
N HIS A 47 -2.06 7.54 -1.15
CA HIS A 47 -2.53 6.96 0.10
C HIS A 47 -3.55 5.83 -0.11
N LEU A 48 -4.29 5.85 -1.22
CA LEU A 48 -5.27 4.84 -1.63
C LEU A 48 -4.67 3.75 -2.55
N PHE A 49 -3.40 3.86 -2.93
CA PHE A 49 -2.77 2.97 -3.89
C PHE A 49 -2.57 1.56 -3.33
N GLY A 50 -3.03 0.53 -4.05
CA GLY A 50 -2.69 -0.86 -3.75
C GLY A 50 -3.37 -1.45 -2.53
N LEU A 51 -4.49 -0.90 -2.07
CA LEU A 51 -5.23 -1.44 -0.93
C LEU A 51 -5.88 -2.80 -1.23
N MET A 52 -5.98 -3.22 -2.51
CA MET A 52 -6.56 -4.49 -2.93
C MET A 52 -5.63 -5.29 -3.86
N PRO A 53 -4.48 -5.80 -3.40
CA PRO A 53 -3.48 -6.44 -4.26
C PRO A 53 -3.98 -7.73 -4.94
N ASN A 54 -4.99 -8.37 -4.40
CA ASN A 54 -5.62 -9.58 -4.93
C ASN A 54 -6.88 -9.30 -5.79
N LEU A 55 -7.16 -8.02 -6.09
CA LEU A 55 -8.26 -7.62 -6.95
C LEU A 55 -8.14 -8.29 -8.32
N LYS A 56 -9.25 -8.87 -8.80
CA LYS A 56 -9.34 -9.42 -10.15
C LYS A 56 -9.98 -8.40 -11.09
N SER A 57 -9.40 -8.20 -12.27
CA SER A 57 -9.91 -7.23 -13.25
C SER A 57 -11.38 -7.48 -13.60
N ARG A 58 -11.78 -8.74 -13.81
CA ARG A 58 -13.19 -9.10 -14.09
C ARG A 58 -14.15 -8.74 -12.96
N PHE A 59 -13.71 -8.84 -11.71
CA PHE A 59 -14.54 -8.44 -10.57
C PHE A 59 -14.73 -6.91 -10.55
N LEU A 60 -13.66 -6.14 -10.79
CA LEU A 60 -13.74 -4.68 -10.90
C LEU A 60 -14.64 -4.25 -12.07
N GLU A 61 -14.53 -4.91 -13.22
CA GLU A 61 -15.36 -4.64 -14.40
C GLU A 61 -16.85 -4.84 -14.09
N ALA A 62 -17.20 -6.00 -13.49
CA ALA A 62 -18.58 -6.27 -13.08
C ALA A 62 -19.10 -5.20 -12.10
N ARG A 63 -18.25 -4.78 -11.14
CA ARG A 63 -18.63 -3.76 -10.17
C ARG A 63 -18.85 -2.39 -10.80
N LEU A 64 -18.04 -2.00 -11.79
CA LEU A 64 -18.23 -0.76 -12.54
C LEU A 64 -19.50 -0.75 -13.37
N ILE A 65 -19.90 -1.91 -13.93
CA ILE A 65 -21.18 -2.07 -14.63
C ILE A 65 -22.34 -1.85 -13.64
N GLU A 66 -22.30 -2.50 -12.48
CA GLU A 66 -23.32 -2.31 -11.43
C GLU A 66 -23.43 -0.85 -10.98
N LEU A 67 -22.30 -0.16 -10.77
CA LEU A 67 -22.25 1.26 -10.41
C LEU A 67 -22.79 2.16 -11.54
N THR A 68 -22.61 1.75 -12.80
CA THR A 68 -23.16 2.45 -13.96
C THR A 68 -24.69 2.28 -14.01
N ASP A 69 -25.19 1.07 -13.81
CA ASP A 69 -26.63 0.77 -13.77
C ASP A 69 -27.33 1.50 -12.62
N GLN A 70 -26.63 1.72 -11.51
CA GLN A 70 -27.09 2.51 -10.36
C GLN A 70 -27.00 4.03 -10.58
N GLY A 71 -26.46 4.49 -11.71
CA GLY A 71 -26.29 5.90 -12.03
C GLY A 71 -25.19 6.62 -11.23
N MET A 72 -24.32 5.87 -10.52
CA MET A 72 -23.22 6.47 -9.76
C MET A 72 -22.00 6.78 -10.63
N VAL A 73 -21.84 6.05 -11.72
CA VAL A 73 -20.74 6.17 -12.69
C VAL A 73 -21.32 6.34 -14.09
N ALA A 74 -20.78 7.25 -14.87
CA ALA A 74 -21.04 7.31 -16.31
C ALA A 74 -19.95 6.55 -17.07
N SER A 75 -20.36 5.68 -18.00
CA SER A 75 -19.48 5.05 -18.98
C SER A 75 -19.42 5.92 -20.24
N THR A 76 -18.21 6.24 -20.70
CA THR A 76 -17.94 7.04 -21.89
C THR A 76 -16.97 6.31 -22.80
N GLU A 77 -16.75 6.79 -24.03
CA GLU A 77 -15.71 6.24 -24.94
C GLU A 77 -14.30 6.31 -24.34
N ASN A 78 -14.05 7.27 -23.43
CA ASN A 78 -12.77 7.48 -22.77
C ASN A 78 -12.65 6.73 -21.43
N GLY A 79 -13.71 6.04 -20.97
CA GLY A 79 -13.73 5.27 -19.73
C GLY A 79 -14.83 5.71 -18.77
N TYR A 80 -14.61 5.49 -17.48
CA TYR A 80 -15.57 5.70 -16.41
C TYR A 80 -15.31 7.02 -15.68
N ILE A 81 -16.36 7.72 -15.29
CA ILE A 81 -16.31 8.95 -14.48
C ILE A 81 -17.45 8.95 -13.46
N VAL A 82 -17.17 9.44 -12.25
CA VAL A 82 -18.17 9.55 -11.19
C VAL A 82 -19.16 10.65 -11.50
N GLN A 83 -20.45 10.42 -11.21
CA GLN A 83 -21.47 11.46 -11.24
C GLN A 83 -21.23 12.49 -10.11
N THR A 84 -21.57 13.76 -10.37
CA THR A 84 -21.10 14.89 -9.54
C THR A 84 -21.65 14.96 -8.12
N ASP A 85 -22.85 14.38 -7.88
CA ASP A 85 -23.60 14.61 -6.63
C ASP A 85 -23.48 13.47 -5.59
N ILE A 86 -22.43 12.64 -5.69
CA ILE A 86 -22.22 11.52 -4.77
C ILE A 86 -21.34 11.96 -3.60
N GLU A 87 -21.88 11.83 -2.37
CA GLU A 87 -21.10 11.95 -1.14
C GLU A 87 -20.28 10.67 -0.91
N LEU A 88 -19.00 10.83 -0.63
CA LEU A 88 -18.02 9.76 -0.41
C LEU A 88 -17.35 9.98 0.94
N PHE A 89 -17.30 8.94 1.75
CA PHE A 89 -16.81 9.00 3.13
C PHE A 89 -15.53 8.19 3.36
N PHE A 90 -15.02 7.50 2.34
CA PHE A 90 -13.88 6.58 2.50
C PHE A 90 -12.66 7.22 3.15
N GLU A 91 -12.26 8.42 2.71
CA GLU A 91 -11.10 9.13 3.28
C GLU A 91 -11.38 9.65 4.70
N GLN A 92 -12.61 9.99 5.04
CA GLN A 92 -13.00 10.39 6.39
C GLN A 92 -13.01 9.20 7.36
N ASP A 93 -13.50 8.04 6.89
CA ASP A 93 -13.55 6.82 7.69
C ASP A 93 -12.16 6.21 7.90
N TYR A 94 -11.28 6.37 6.91
CA TYR A 94 -9.94 5.75 6.89
C TYR A 94 -8.83 6.77 6.55
N PRO A 95 -8.62 7.79 7.41
CA PRO A 95 -7.72 8.92 7.08
C PRO A 95 -6.23 8.56 7.10
N ASN A 96 -5.85 7.41 7.67
CA ASN A 96 -4.45 7.04 7.88
C ASN A 96 -3.94 5.98 6.89
N PHE A 97 -4.62 5.75 5.78
CA PHE A 97 -4.05 4.90 4.76
C PHE A 97 -2.78 5.52 4.18
N GLN A 98 -1.76 4.69 4.00
CA GLN A 98 -0.50 5.01 3.34
C GLN A 98 -0.22 3.92 2.30
N GLY A 99 -1.15 3.77 1.35
CA GLY A 99 -1.18 2.66 0.42
C GLY A 99 0.11 2.51 -0.38
N PHE A 100 0.64 3.58 -0.98
CA PHE A 100 1.88 3.52 -1.74
C PHE A 100 3.10 3.19 -0.87
N ALA A 101 3.15 3.74 0.34
CA ALA A 101 4.28 3.55 1.25
C ALA A 101 4.30 2.13 1.86
N PHE A 102 3.14 1.61 2.26
CA PHE A 102 3.05 0.33 2.97
C PHE A 102 2.59 -0.84 2.10
N GLN A 103 1.90 -0.58 1.02
CA GLN A 103 1.40 -1.55 0.04
C GLN A 103 1.60 -3.02 0.46
N ARG A 104 2.56 -3.71 -0.17
CA ARG A 104 2.87 -5.10 0.09
C ARG A 104 3.38 -5.35 1.52
N GLN A 105 4.12 -4.39 2.09
CA GLN A 105 4.67 -4.48 3.44
C GLN A 105 3.58 -4.68 4.49
N ALA A 106 2.42 -4.02 4.36
CA ALA A 106 1.31 -4.17 5.29
C ALA A 106 0.76 -5.60 5.31
N PHE A 107 0.60 -6.23 4.16
CA PHE A 107 0.08 -7.60 4.06
C PHE A 107 1.11 -8.62 4.57
N ASP A 108 2.38 -8.46 4.22
CA ASP A 108 3.45 -9.35 4.65
C ASP A 108 3.67 -9.20 6.18
N PHE A 109 3.69 -7.98 6.70
CA PHE A 109 3.75 -7.72 8.15
C PHE A 109 2.59 -8.38 8.89
N PHE A 110 1.36 -8.21 8.41
CA PHE A 110 0.20 -8.81 9.03
C PHE A 110 0.25 -10.34 9.02
N ALA A 111 0.77 -10.93 7.93
CA ALA A 111 0.98 -12.37 7.87
C ALA A 111 2.04 -12.85 8.89
N HIS A 112 3.16 -12.11 9.03
CA HIS A 112 4.18 -12.38 10.05
C HIS A 112 3.61 -12.26 11.44
N LEU A 113 2.90 -11.17 11.75
CA LEU A 113 2.30 -10.92 13.05
C LEU A 113 1.30 -12.01 13.44
N ARG A 114 0.38 -12.38 12.55
CA ARG A 114 -0.59 -13.45 12.80
C ARG A 114 0.07 -14.79 13.10
N LEU A 115 1.11 -15.16 12.34
CA LEU A 115 1.81 -16.42 12.57
C LEU A 115 2.66 -16.35 13.84
N ALA A 116 3.31 -15.23 14.16
CA ALA A 116 4.04 -15.04 15.41
C ALA A 116 3.12 -15.19 16.63
N VAL A 117 1.96 -14.53 16.62
CA VAL A 117 0.94 -14.65 17.68
C VAL A 117 0.51 -16.13 17.83
N GLN A 118 0.21 -16.83 16.72
CA GLN A 118 -0.19 -18.23 16.79
C GLN A 118 0.88 -19.11 17.42
N VAL A 119 2.14 -18.97 16.98
CA VAL A 119 3.25 -19.82 17.47
C VAL A 119 3.50 -19.57 18.96
N LEU A 120 3.62 -18.32 19.35
CA LEU A 120 3.94 -17.95 20.75
C LEU A 120 2.79 -18.30 21.69
N SER A 121 1.54 -18.04 21.29
CA SER A 121 0.36 -18.43 22.08
C SER A 121 0.22 -19.94 22.25
N ASN A 122 0.42 -20.73 21.17
CA ASN A 122 0.42 -22.19 21.29
C ASN A 122 1.54 -22.72 22.20
N LYS A 123 2.72 -22.10 22.13
CA LYS A 123 3.83 -22.46 23.03
C LYS A 123 3.48 -22.16 24.48
N HIS A 124 2.89 -21.00 24.77
CA HIS A 124 2.44 -20.63 26.11
C HIS A 124 1.42 -21.63 26.66
N HIS A 125 0.49 -22.09 25.80
CA HIS A 125 -0.52 -23.12 26.15
C HIS A 125 0.01 -24.57 26.05
N GLN A 126 1.33 -24.78 25.91
CA GLN A 126 1.98 -26.08 25.81
C GLN A 126 1.46 -26.97 24.67
N LYS A 127 0.92 -26.35 23.60
CA LYS A 127 0.44 -27.05 22.41
C LYS A 127 1.57 -27.24 21.43
N SER A 128 2.04 -28.47 21.26
CA SER A 128 3.13 -28.80 20.34
C SER A 128 2.66 -29.11 18.92
N TYR A 129 1.38 -29.43 18.74
CA TYR A 129 0.82 -29.79 17.44
C TYR A 129 -0.33 -28.84 17.04
N TYR A 130 -0.15 -28.14 15.93
CA TYR A 130 -1.15 -27.27 15.30
C TYR A 130 -0.81 -27.05 13.82
N LEU A 131 -1.82 -26.70 13.02
CA LEU A 131 -1.62 -26.31 11.63
C LEU A 131 -1.36 -24.79 11.57
N PRO A 132 -0.30 -24.35 10.86
CA PRO A 132 -0.06 -22.93 10.67
C PRO A 132 -1.21 -22.26 9.91
N ILE A 133 -1.72 -21.15 10.44
CA ILE A 133 -2.78 -20.36 9.79
C ILE A 133 -2.32 -19.70 8.48
N ILE A 134 -1.01 -19.50 8.33
CA ILE A 134 -0.39 -18.96 7.12
C ILE A 134 0.32 -20.10 6.38
N ARG A 135 -0.14 -20.41 5.16
CA ARG A 135 0.42 -21.50 4.34
C ARG A 135 1.65 -21.09 3.54
N ASP A 136 1.91 -19.79 3.41
CA ASP A 136 3.07 -19.29 2.66
C ASP A 136 4.38 -19.72 3.31
N LYS A 137 5.20 -20.45 2.52
CA LYS A 137 6.50 -21.00 2.99
C LYS A 137 7.53 -19.92 3.32
N LYS A 138 7.45 -18.74 2.66
CA LYS A 138 8.35 -17.62 2.95
C LYS A 138 8.03 -17.03 4.32
N VAL A 139 6.76 -16.82 4.62
CA VAL A 139 6.28 -16.36 5.93
C VAL A 139 6.66 -17.37 7.03
N GLN A 140 6.42 -18.67 6.79
CA GLN A 140 6.82 -19.70 7.74
C GLN A 140 8.35 -19.75 7.98
N GLY A 141 9.13 -19.60 6.91
CA GLY A 141 10.59 -19.54 6.97
C GLY A 141 11.08 -18.33 7.76
N PHE A 142 10.50 -17.16 7.50
CA PHE A 142 10.78 -15.92 8.25
C PHE A 142 10.54 -16.12 9.75
N ILE A 143 9.37 -16.62 10.15
CA ILE A 143 9.03 -16.80 11.58
C ILE A 143 9.92 -17.87 12.23
N LYS A 144 10.25 -18.96 11.55
CA LYS A 144 11.23 -19.94 12.06
C LYS A 144 12.60 -19.32 12.35
N ASN A 145 13.10 -18.49 11.44
CA ASN A 145 14.37 -17.78 11.62
C ASN A 145 14.27 -16.73 12.73
N TRP A 146 13.17 -15.99 12.80
CA TRP A 146 12.91 -14.97 13.80
C TRP A 146 12.90 -15.54 15.23
N LEU A 147 12.38 -16.79 15.41
CA LEU A 147 12.34 -17.50 16.69
C LEU A 147 13.67 -18.17 17.06
N ARG A 148 14.60 -18.32 16.09
CA ARG A 148 15.83 -19.08 16.31
C ARG A 148 16.69 -18.45 17.40
N ASN A 149 17.15 -19.28 18.35
CA ASN A 149 18.01 -18.88 19.45
C ASN A 149 17.45 -17.78 20.38
N LYS A 150 16.10 -17.63 20.40
CA LYS A 150 15.42 -16.67 21.28
C LYS A 150 14.57 -17.42 22.31
N ASP A 151 14.47 -16.84 23.51
CA ASP A 151 13.53 -17.35 24.53
C ASP A 151 12.10 -16.99 24.12
N GLN A 152 11.34 -17.99 23.75
CA GLN A 152 9.97 -17.82 23.27
C GLN A 152 9.00 -17.33 24.38
N THR A 153 9.30 -17.58 25.66
CA THR A 153 8.50 -17.06 26.77
C THR A 153 8.68 -15.56 26.88
N VAL A 154 9.91 -15.08 26.81
CA VAL A 154 10.23 -13.64 26.81
C VAL A 154 9.58 -12.96 25.60
N LEU A 155 9.70 -13.56 24.40
CA LEU A 155 9.07 -13.03 23.18
C LEU A 155 7.53 -12.96 23.30
N ALA A 156 6.90 -13.98 23.91
CA ALA A 156 5.44 -14.00 24.08
C ALA A 156 4.97 -12.84 24.97
N ASN A 157 5.67 -12.60 26.08
CA ASN A 157 5.34 -11.51 26.99
C ASN A 157 5.54 -10.14 26.32
N GLN A 158 6.67 -9.92 25.66
CA GLN A 158 6.94 -8.68 24.94
C GLN A 158 5.90 -8.41 23.83
N LEU A 159 5.58 -9.44 23.01
CA LEU A 159 4.57 -9.30 21.96
C LEU A 159 3.20 -8.97 22.53
N TYR A 160 2.85 -9.60 23.66
CA TYR A 160 1.60 -9.29 24.36
C TYR A 160 1.58 -7.84 24.85
N GLU A 161 2.64 -7.36 25.49
CA GLU A 161 2.74 -5.99 26.01
C GLU A 161 2.65 -4.95 24.88
N GLU A 162 3.43 -5.12 23.79
CA GLU A 162 3.39 -4.20 22.65
C GLU A 162 2.01 -4.20 21.98
N LEU A 163 1.39 -5.37 21.74
CA LEU A 163 0.04 -5.43 21.16
C LEU A 163 -1.01 -4.86 22.11
N PHE A 164 -0.91 -5.08 23.41
CA PHE A 164 -1.85 -4.55 24.38
C PHE A 164 -1.79 -3.02 24.46
N GLU A 165 -0.59 -2.45 24.43
CA GLU A 165 -0.41 -0.99 24.37
C GLU A 165 -0.95 -0.41 23.03
N TRP A 166 -0.82 -1.14 21.94
CA TRP A 166 -1.43 -0.76 20.66
C TRP A 166 -2.96 -0.79 20.76
N ILE A 167 -3.53 -1.89 21.26
CA ILE A 167 -4.98 -2.09 21.37
C ILE A 167 -5.63 -0.98 22.22
N LYS A 168 -4.98 -0.52 23.28
CA LYS A 168 -5.47 0.62 24.08
C LYS A 168 -5.60 1.92 23.28
N LYS A 169 -4.87 2.05 22.16
CA LYS A 169 -4.91 3.22 21.28
C LYS A 169 -5.95 3.08 20.16
N LEU A 170 -6.56 1.89 20.00
CA LEU A 170 -7.63 1.69 19.03
C LEU A 170 -8.89 2.48 19.44
N ASN A 171 -9.62 2.97 18.46
CA ASN A 171 -10.90 3.58 18.73
C ASN A 171 -11.91 2.51 19.17
N VAL A 172 -12.37 2.58 20.40
CA VAL A 172 -13.25 1.57 21.02
C VAL A 172 -14.65 1.52 20.35
N ALA A 173 -14.99 2.52 19.56
CA ALA A 173 -16.30 2.59 18.89
C ALA A 173 -16.46 1.52 17.77
N LYS A 174 -15.36 1.03 17.20
CA LYS A 174 -15.39 -0.12 16.28
C LYS A 174 -14.76 -1.31 16.97
N PRO A 175 -15.45 -2.45 16.99
CA PRO A 175 -14.91 -3.64 17.67
C PRO A 175 -13.55 -3.99 17.06
N ALA A 176 -12.76 -4.63 17.86
CA ALA A 176 -11.41 -5.00 17.48
C ALA A 176 -11.38 -6.09 16.39
N PHE A 177 -11.87 -5.80 15.19
CA PHE A 177 -11.84 -6.72 14.04
C PHE A 177 -10.44 -7.28 13.82
N LEU A 178 -9.40 -6.45 14.05
CA LEU A 178 -8.01 -6.90 13.99
C LEU A 178 -7.72 -8.01 15.00
N ILE A 179 -8.20 -7.88 16.25
CA ILE A 179 -7.95 -8.85 17.31
C ILE A 179 -8.59 -10.20 16.96
N GLU A 180 -9.79 -10.18 16.40
CA GLU A 180 -10.49 -11.40 16.00
C GLU A 180 -9.81 -12.15 14.85
N ARG A 181 -8.83 -11.56 14.19
CA ARG A 181 -8.02 -12.22 13.15
C ARG A 181 -6.91 -13.10 13.72
N PHE A 182 -6.58 -12.98 15.02
CA PHE A 182 -5.52 -13.76 15.63
C PHE A 182 -6.01 -15.14 16.07
N SER A 183 -5.13 -16.12 15.95
CA SER A 183 -5.31 -17.49 16.44
C SER A 183 -4.24 -17.81 17.48
N GLY A 184 -4.56 -18.68 18.44
CA GLY A 184 -3.58 -19.19 19.40
C GLY A 184 -4.26 -19.85 20.58
N GLY A 185 -3.58 -20.79 21.25
CA GLY A 185 -4.18 -21.55 22.31
C GLY A 185 -5.42 -22.33 21.82
N ASP A 186 -6.57 -22.09 22.46
CA ASP A 186 -7.85 -22.70 22.08
C ASP A 186 -8.68 -21.82 21.13
N LEU A 187 -8.19 -20.62 20.81
CA LEU A 187 -8.89 -19.68 19.96
C LEU A 187 -8.48 -19.84 18.50
N MET A 188 -9.47 -19.90 17.63
CA MET A 188 -9.29 -19.85 16.19
C MET A 188 -9.72 -18.47 15.70
N GLY A 189 -8.80 -17.74 15.02
CA GLY A 189 -9.10 -16.42 14.47
C GLY A 189 -10.16 -16.51 13.35
N ASN A 190 -11.06 -15.55 13.35
CA ASN A 190 -12.16 -15.44 12.41
C ASN A 190 -11.68 -14.95 11.03
N THR A 191 -12.36 -15.41 9.96
CA THR A 191 -12.21 -14.83 8.62
C THR A 191 -12.93 -13.48 8.54
N THR A 192 -12.66 -12.72 7.48
CA THR A 192 -13.36 -11.45 7.22
C THR A 192 -14.88 -11.65 7.15
N GLU A 193 -15.32 -12.73 6.49
CA GLU A 193 -16.74 -13.08 6.33
C GLU A 193 -17.40 -13.48 7.66
N GLN A 194 -16.68 -14.21 8.52
CA GLN A 194 -17.17 -14.59 9.85
C GLN A 194 -17.32 -13.37 10.77
N ILE A 195 -16.36 -12.45 10.73
CA ILE A 195 -16.44 -11.20 11.48
C ILE A 195 -17.63 -10.37 10.96
N ALA A 196 -17.75 -10.22 9.64
CA ALA A 196 -18.85 -9.48 9.01
C ALA A 196 -20.23 -10.04 9.43
N ALA A 197 -20.38 -11.35 9.39
CA ALA A 197 -21.61 -12.02 9.83
C ALA A 197 -21.88 -11.83 11.33
N LYS A 198 -20.85 -11.95 12.18
CA LYS A 198 -20.95 -11.78 13.63
C LYS A 198 -21.43 -10.39 14.05
N TYR A 199 -20.90 -9.36 13.38
CA TYR A 199 -21.17 -7.96 13.70
C TYR A 199 -22.26 -7.34 12.82
N GLN A 200 -22.83 -8.10 11.87
CA GLN A 200 -23.87 -7.66 10.93
C GLN A 200 -23.45 -6.43 10.12
N VAL A 201 -22.17 -6.44 9.66
CA VAL A 201 -21.59 -5.41 8.82
C VAL A 201 -21.15 -5.99 7.48
N GLU A 202 -20.81 -5.13 6.54
CA GLU A 202 -20.32 -5.52 5.23
C GLU A 202 -18.88 -6.08 5.32
N LYS A 203 -18.57 -7.13 4.52
CA LYS A 203 -17.23 -7.73 4.50
C LYS A 203 -16.13 -6.73 4.15
N TRP A 204 -16.43 -5.75 3.30
CA TRP A 204 -15.48 -4.73 2.90
C TRP A 204 -15.21 -3.70 4.01
N GLU A 205 -16.17 -3.45 4.87
CA GLU A 205 -15.95 -2.66 6.09
C GLU A 205 -14.93 -3.36 7.00
N VAL A 206 -15.09 -4.64 7.26
CA VAL A 206 -14.12 -5.44 8.05
C VAL A 206 -12.75 -5.45 7.38
N TYR A 207 -12.71 -5.63 6.06
CA TYR A 207 -11.47 -5.66 5.30
C TYR A 207 -10.68 -4.36 5.43
N PHE A 208 -11.32 -3.22 5.14
CA PHE A 208 -10.65 -1.92 5.19
C PHE A 208 -10.33 -1.48 6.62
N GLU A 209 -11.17 -1.79 7.59
CA GLU A 209 -10.89 -1.52 9.00
C GLU A 209 -9.62 -2.24 9.47
N VAL A 210 -9.53 -3.56 9.23
CA VAL A 210 -8.33 -4.35 9.58
C VAL A 210 -7.10 -3.80 8.87
N LEU A 211 -7.19 -3.50 7.58
CA LEU A 211 -6.07 -2.97 6.81
C LEU A 211 -5.66 -1.57 7.29
N HIS A 212 -6.63 -0.71 7.62
CA HIS A 212 -6.39 0.61 8.15
C HIS A 212 -5.64 0.56 9.49
N GLU A 213 -6.05 -0.35 10.40
CA GLU A 213 -5.36 -0.54 11.67
C GLU A 213 -3.93 -1.07 11.49
N ILE A 214 -3.68 -1.93 10.49
CA ILE A 214 -2.33 -2.36 10.15
C ILE A 214 -1.48 -1.19 9.63
N HIS A 215 -2.04 -0.31 8.80
CA HIS A 215 -1.33 0.88 8.32
C HIS A 215 -1.01 1.85 9.48
N ARG A 216 -1.95 2.05 10.41
CA ARG A 216 -1.73 2.84 11.63
C ARG A 216 -0.61 2.25 12.48
N LEU A 217 -0.63 0.93 12.71
CA LEU A 217 0.40 0.24 13.50
C LEU A 217 1.78 0.39 12.85
N LEU A 218 1.88 0.19 11.54
CA LEU A 218 3.15 0.38 10.81
C LEU A 218 3.65 1.83 10.89
N ALA A 219 2.76 2.82 10.80
CA ALA A 219 3.13 4.22 10.96
C ALA A 219 3.66 4.52 12.37
N PHE A 220 3.05 3.93 13.41
CA PHE A 220 3.53 4.05 14.79
C PHE A 220 4.90 3.40 14.98
N ILE A 221 5.09 2.19 14.47
CA ILE A 221 6.36 1.46 14.54
C ILE A 221 7.47 2.29 13.86
N LYS A 222 7.21 2.81 12.65
CA LYS A 222 8.18 3.64 11.92
C LYS A 222 8.55 4.93 12.65
N LYS A 223 7.60 5.53 13.35
CA LYS A 223 7.84 6.78 14.07
C LYS A 223 8.68 6.57 15.32
N ASN A 224 8.51 5.45 16.02
CA ASN A 224 9.17 5.14 17.27
C ASN A 224 9.63 3.68 17.30
N PRO A 225 10.57 3.25 16.46
CA PRO A 225 10.95 1.84 16.33
C PRO A 225 11.52 1.25 17.63
N GLN A 226 12.10 2.07 18.48
CA GLN A 226 12.66 1.64 19.79
C GLN A 226 11.57 1.25 20.77
N ASP A 227 10.42 1.93 20.76
CA ASP A 227 9.28 1.64 21.65
C ASP A 227 8.52 0.38 21.24
N TRP A 228 8.68 -0.05 19.98
CA TRP A 228 7.99 -1.16 19.35
C TRP A 228 8.96 -2.18 18.75
N ALA A 229 10.08 -2.42 19.44
CA ALA A 229 11.22 -3.17 18.89
C ALA A 229 10.87 -4.59 18.46
N LEU A 230 9.93 -5.26 19.13
CA LEU A 230 9.52 -6.61 18.77
C LEU A 230 8.61 -6.60 17.54
N LEU A 231 7.60 -5.72 17.49
CA LEU A 231 6.74 -5.54 16.31
C LEU A 231 7.55 -5.04 15.11
N GLU A 232 8.52 -4.14 15.32
CA GLU A 232 9.44 -3.68 14.28
C GLU A 232 10.22 -4.84 13.67
N SER A 233 10.69 -5.79 14.48
CA SER A 233 11.41 -6.97 14.02
C SER A 233 10.57 -7.94 13.16
N LEU A 234 9.25 -7.78 13.13
CA LEU A 234 8.33 -8.52 12.25
C LEU A 234 8.03 -7.78 10.95
N VAL A 235 8.41 -6.51 10.84
CA VAL A 235 8.21 -5.72 9.62
C VAL A 235 9.16 -6.20 8.54
N PRO A 236 8.68 -6.50 7.32
CA PRO A 236 9.55 -6.83 6.20
C PRO A 236 10.53 -5.70 5.89
N SER A 237 11.76 -6.03 5.50
CA SER A 237 12.78 -5.03 5.15
C SER A 237 12.32 -4.15 3.98
N GLU A 238 12.73 -2.87 3.98
CA GLU A 238 12.37 -1.88 2.94
C GLU A 238 12.86 -2.26 1.52
N ILE A 239 13.82 -3.18 1.41
CA ILE A 239 14.32 -3.71 0.12
C ILE A 239 13.18 -4.25 -0.77
N THR A 240 12.03 -4.61 -0.17
CA THR A 240 10.84 -5.09 -0.90
C THR A 240 9.94 -3.97 -1.43
N ALA A 241 10.23 -2.71 -1.14
CA ALA A 241 9.39 -1.57 -1.54
C ALA A 241 9.42 -1.27 -3.05
N LEU A 242 10.55 -1.56 -3.73
CA LEU A 242 10.68 -1.45 -5.19
C LEU A 242 10.23 -2.73 -5.89
N THR A 243 9.82 -2.61 -7.15
CA THR A 243 9.75 -3.78 -8.03
C THR A 243 11.14 -4.38 -8.22
N SER A 244 11.22 -5.69 -8.47
CA SER A 244 12.50 -6.36 -8.70
C SER A 244 13.28 -5.75 -9.86
N SER A 245 12.58 -5.24 -10.89
CA SER A 245 13.19 -4.59 -12.03
C SER A 245 13.76 -3.22 -11.67
N ALA A 246 13.01 -2.39 -10.95
CA ALA A 246 13.50 -1.09 -10.48
C ALA A 246 14.68 -1.24 -9.49
N LEU A 247 14.63 -2.25 -8.61
CA LEU A 247 15.72 -2.53 -7.67
C LEU A 247 17.03 -2.86 -8.40
N GLN A 248 17.00 -3.69 -9.46
CA GLN A 248 18.19 -3.99 -10.26
C GLN A 248 18.75 -2.75 -10.93
N THR A 249 17.91 -1.89 -11.51
CA THR A 249 18.33 -0.60 -12.07
C THR A 249 18.97 0.29 -11.00
N TYR A 250 18.35 0.37 -9.83
CA TYR A 250 18.84 1.18 -8.72
C TYR A 250 20.18 0.69 -8.19
N THR A 251 20.38 -0.63 -8.09
CA THR A 251 21.66 -1.22 -7.68
C THR A 251 22.79 -0.87 -8.66
N LEU A 252 22.53 -0.93 -9.98
CA LEU A 252 23.53 -0.53 -10.98
C LEU A 252 23.87 0.96 -10.87
N TRP A 253 22.84 1.81 -10.73
CA TRP A 253 23.02 3.25 -10.53
C TRP A 253 23.84 3.59 -9.28
N GLN A 254 23.55 2.95 -8.14
CA GLN A 254 24.30 3.14 -6.90
C GLN A 254 25.75 2.67 -7.00
N ASN A 255 26.03 1.71 -7.88
CA ASN A 255 27.39 1.25 -8.18
C ASN A 255 28.12 2.12 -9.22
N GLY A 256 27.55 3.26 -9.62
CA GLY A 256 28.18 4.25 -10.49
C GLY A 256 28.01 4.00 -11.99
N ALA A 257 27.12 3.08 -12.40
CA ALA A 257 26.81 2.89 -13.83
C ALA A 257 25.99 4.09 -14.34
N ASP A 258 26.33 4.62 -15.51
CA ASP A 258 25.53 5.62 -16.20
C ASP A 258 24.32 5.01 -16.94
N LEU A 259 23.46 5.85 -17.52
CA LEU A 259 22.24 5.40 -18.18
C LEU A 259 22.51 4.47 -19.36
N ASP A 260 23.53 4.77 -20.18
CA ASP A 260 23.87 3.99 -21.36
C ASP A 260 24.38 2.59 -20.96
N THR A 261 25.23 2.54 -19.92
CA THR A 261 25.69 1.28 -19.34
C THR A 261 24.54 0.46 -18.76
N ILE A 262 23.60 1.11 -18.05
CA ILE A 262 22.41 0.44 -17.50
C ILE A 262 21.52 -0.10 -18.64
N GLU A 263 21.30 0.65 -19.72
CA GLU A 263 20.55 0.23 -20.90
C GLU A 263 21.14 -1.03 -21.52
N GLN A 264 22.45 -1.04 -21.70
CA GLN A 264 23.18 -2.18 -22.26
C GLN A 264 23.13 -3.42 -21.36
N ILE A 265 23.46 -3.27 -20.07
CA ILE A 265 23.45 -4.38 -19.10
C ILE A 265 22.05 -4.98 -18.93
N ARG A 266 21.05 -4.12 -18.83
CA ARG A 266 19.66 -4.54 -18.62
C ARG A 266 18.94 -4.96 -19.89
N ASN A 267 19.48 -4.63 -21.05
CA ASN A 267 18.84 -4.80 -22.36
C ASN A 267 17.39 -4.27 -22.37
N LEU A 268 17.20 -3.07 -21.85
CA LEU A 268 15.93 -2.37 -21.73
C LEU A 268 16.00 -1.03 -22.45
N LYS A 269 14.86 -0.57 -22.98
CA LYS A 269 14.78 0.79 -23.56
C LYS A 269 14.97 1.84 -22.48
N ILE A 270 15.59 2.97 -22.85
CA ILE A 270 15.81 4.10 -21.93
C ILE A 270 14.52 4.57 -21.26
N SER A 271 13.38 4.54 -21.96
CA SER A 271 12.07 4.91 -21.38
C SER A 271 11.63 3.98 -20.24
N THR A 272 12.00 2.68 -20.29
CA THR A 272 11.73 1.71 -19.21
C THR A 272 12.64 1.97 -18.02
N ILE A 273 13.89 2.35 -18.28
CA ILE A 273 14.84 2.72 -17.21
C ILE A 273 14.40 4.01 -16.52
N GLN A 274 13.91 4.99 -17.29
CA GLN A 274 13.29 6.21 -16.76
C GLN A 274 12.07 5.89 -15.88
N ASP A 275 11.22 4.94 -16.29
CA ASP A 275 10.10 4.46 -15.47
C ASP A 275 10.57 3.87 -14.13
N HIS A 276 11.69 3.12 -14.12
CA HIS A 276 12.29 2.63 -12.88
C HIS A 276 12.77 3.78 -11.99
N PHE A 277 13.40 4.82 -12.54
CA PHE A 277 13.82 5.98 -11.75
C PHE A 277 12.66 6.79 -11.19
N VAL A 278 11.55 6.89 -11.92
CA VAL A 278 10.30 7.47 -11.40
C VAL A 278 9.79 6.64 -10.20
N GLU A 279 9.79 5.31 -10.27
CA GLU A 279 9.42 4.45 -9.15
C GLU A 279 10.38 4.59 -7.97
N ILE A 280 11.70 4.62 -8.24
CA ILE A 280 12.74 4.80 -7.21
C ILE A 280 12.54 6.12 -6.46
N ARG A 281 12.38 7.21 -7.17
CA ARG A 281 12.19 8.54 -6.58
C ARG A 281 10.87 8.65 -5.81
N ALA A 282 9.79 8.06 -6.33
CA ALA A 282 8.52 7.98 -5.64
C ALA A 282 8.61 7.21 -4.31
N THR A 283 9.43 6.15 -4.29
CA THR A 283 9.60 5.25 -3.13
C THR A 283 10.60 5.80 -2.11
N TYR A 284 11.75 6.29 -2.61
CA TYR A 284 12.84 6.84 -1.80
C TYR A 284 13.01 8.32 -2.13
N LYS A 285 12.36 9.18 -1.35
CA LYS A 285 12.32 10.63 -1.60
C LYS A 285 13.70 11.30 -1.65
N GLU A 286 14.67 10.74 -0.95
CA GLU A 286 16.06 11.22 -0.93
C GLU A 286 16.96 10.57 -2.00
N ALA A 287 16.42 9.65 -2.81
CA ALA A 287 17.22 8.97 -3.82
C ALA A 287 17.72 9.96 -4.88
N SER A 288 19.03 9.97 -5.11
CA SER A 288 19.61 10.64 -6.29
C SER A 288 19.23 9.84 -7.53
N VAL A 289 18.66 10.50 -8.51
CA VAL A 289 18.26 9.93 -9.81
C VAL A 289 18.72 10.86 -10.94
N PRO A 290 19.00 10.31 -12.14
CA PRO A 290 19.48 11.15 -13.25
C PRO A 290 18.46 12.19 -13.68
N TYR A 291 18.91 13.38 -14.04
CA TYR A 291 18.11 14.51 -14.54
C TYR A 291 17.00 14.99 -13.59
N LEU A 292 17.16 14.72 -12.27
CA LEU A 292 16.21 15.26 -11.27
C LEU A 292 16.24 16.78 -11.33
N PRO A 293 15.10 17.46 -11.47
CA PRO A 293 15.01 18.90 -11.33
C PRO A 293 15.49 19.38 -9.94
N ASP A 294 15.93 20.62 -9.83
CA ASP A 294 16.29 21.20 -8.55
C ASP A 294 15.09 21.32 -7.59
N GLU A 295 15.38 21.50 -6.32
CA GLU A 295 14.34 21.51 -5.27
C GLU A 295 13.36 22.69 -5.43
N GLU A 296 13.82 23.84 -5.91
CA GLU A 296 12.99 25.04 -6.11
C GLU A 296 11.96 24.78 -7.22
N LEU A 297 12.41 24.18 -8.31
CA LEU A 297 11.54 23.82 -9.45
C LEU A 297 10.55 22.71 -9.06
N ILE A 298 11.00 21.68 -8.33
CA ILE A 298 10.13 20.64 -7.77
C ILE A 298 9.05 21.26 -6.88
N LYS A 299 9.43 22.19 -6.02
CA LYS A 299 8.51 22.91 -5.12
C LYS A 299 7.50 23.73 -5.90
N THR A 300 7.95 24.48 -6.89
CA THR A 300 7.11 25.31 -7.76
C THR A 300 6.07 24.47 -8.51
N ILE A 301 6.48 23.35 -9.11
CA ILE A 301 5.57 22.43 -9.78
C ILE A 301 4.54 21.86 -8.80
N ASN A 302 4.97 21.48 -7.60
CA ASN A 302 4.11 20.82 -6.62
C ASN A 302 3.19 21.76 -5.81
N GLN A 303 3.43 23.06 -5.84
CA GLN A 303 2.53 24.06 -5.25
C GLN A 303 1.23 24.25 -6.05
N SER A 304 1.24 23.88 -7.33
CA SER A 304 0.08 24.03 -8.21
C SER A 304 -0.71 22.71 -8.30
N ASN A 305 -2.01 22.85 -8.54
CA ASN A 305 -2.93 21.71 -8.56
C ASN A 305 -3.10 21.12 -9.97
N TRP A 306 -1.99 20.72 -10.59
CA TRP A 306 -1.99 20.12 -11.92
C TRP A 306 -2.79 18.82 -11.96
N ARG A 307 -3.45 18.57 -13.08
CA ARG A 307 -4.23 17.34 -13.32
C ARG A 307 -3.77 16.59 -14.55
N LEU A 308 -3.00 17.25 -15.42
CA LEU A 308 -2.47 16.65 -16.65
C LEU A 308 -1.00 17.06 -16.83
N LEU A 309 -0.15 16.11 -17.21
CA LEU A 309 1.27 16.42 -17.48
C LEU A 309 1.47 17.47 -18.56
N ARG A 310 0.56 17.52 -19.57
CA ARG A 310 0.61 18.52 -20.63
C ARG A 310 0.44 19.97 -20.10
N GLU A 311 -0.27 20.15 -19.00
CA GLU A 311 -0.43 21.46 -18.35
C GLU A 311 0.90 21.90 -17.73
N ILE A 312 1.59 20.98 -17.07
CA ILE A 312 2.93 21.21 -16.51
C ILE A 312 3.92 21.51 -17.65
N LYS A 313 3.88 20.71 -18.74
CA LYS A 313 4.75 20.92 -19.91
C LYS A 313 4.51 22.28 -20.58
N ALA A 314 3.27 22.74 -20.62
CA ALA A 314 2.95 24.07 -21.17
C ALA A 314 3.47 25.20 -20.27
N ALA A 315 3.44 25.04 -18.94
CA ALA A 315 3.96 26.00 -17.98
C ALA A 315 5.50 25.98 -17.88
N PHE A 316 6.13 24.84 -18.10
CA PHE A 316 7.58 24.60 -18.03
C PHE A 316 8.09 23.96 -19.33
N PRO A 317 8.16 24.73 -20.44
CA PRO A 317 8.46 24.20 -21.78
C PRO A 317 9.87 23.62 -21.92
N ASP A 318 10.81 24.05 -21.07
CA ASP A 318 12.21 23.57 -21.08
C ASP A 318 12.38 22.18 -20.47
N LEU A 319 11.45 21.74 -19.62
CA LEU A 319 11.50 20.39 -19.02
C LEU A 319 11.00 19.33 -19.98
N ASP A 320 11.68 18.21 -20.09
CA ASP A 320 11.12 17.03 -20.74
C ASP A 320 10.08 16.31 -19.86
N TYR A 321 9.35 15.36 -20.46
CA TYR A 321 8.33 14.62 -19.71
C TYR A 321 8.89 13.74 -18.58
N TYR A 322 10.12 13.26 -18.70
CA TYR A 322 10.75 12.48 -17.65
C TYR A 322 11.06 13.34 -16.42
N GLN A 323 11.62 14.55 -16.64
CA GLN A 323 11.89 15.53 -15.58
C GLN A 323 10.59 15.97 -14.88
N ILE A 324 9.52 16.21 -15.64
CA ILE A 324 8.19 16.56 -15.11
C ILE A 324 7.68 15.42 -14.22
N ARG A 325 7.81 14.16 -14.66
CA ARG A 325 7.39 12.99 -13.88
C ARG A 325 8.18 12.84 -12.58
N LEU A 326 9.49 13.07 -12.62
CA LEU A 326 10.33 13.09 -11.42
C LEU A 326 9.89 14.18 -10.44
N ALA A 327 9.61 15.40 -10.93
CA ALA A 327 9.12 16.48 -10.08
C ALA A 327 7.77 16.12 -9.41
N VAL A 328 6.82 15.59 -10.18
CA VAL A 328 5.50 15.18 -9.69
C VAL A 328 5.61 14.13 -8.57
N VAL A 329 6.45 13.10 -8.76
CA VAL A 329 6.58 12.05 -7.75
C VAL A 329 7.48 12.45 -6.56
N SER A 330 8.20 13.56 -6.68
CA SER A 330 9.04 14.12 -5.58
C SER A 330 8.23 14.93 -4.58
N LYS A 331 6.93 15.15 -4.82
CA LYS A 331 6.05 15.85 -3.87
C LYS A 331 6.15 15.17 -2.50
N GLU A 332 6.46 15.96 -1.47
CA GLU A 332 6.33 15.49 -0.09
C GLU A 332 4.86 15.10 0.14
N GLY A 333 4.63 13.89 0.65
CA GLY A 333 3.29 13.50 1.08
C GLY A 333 2.85 14.42 2.22
N ASP A 334 1.60 14.83 2.25
CA ASP A 334 1.02 15.48 3.41
C ASP A 334 1.31 14.61 4.63
N LYS A 335 1.96 15.22 5.65
CA LYS A 335 2.40 14.56 6.89
C LYS A 335 1.22 14.16 7.75
#